data_e0218dd44b3261bf7f74a8fa8816ddb7
#
_entry.id   e0218dd44b3261bf7f74a8fa8816ddb7
#
_cell.length_a   1.000
_cell.length_b   1.000
_cell.length_c   1.000
_cell.angle_alpha   90.00
_cell.angle_beta   90.00
_cell.angle_gamma   90.00
#
_symmetry.space_group_name_H-M   'P 1'
#
loop_
_entity.id
_entity.type
_entity.pdbx_description
1 polymer ?
#
loop_
_entity_poly.entity_id
_entity_poly.type
_entity_poly.pdbx_seq_one_letter_code
_entity_poly.pdbx_strand_id
1 'polypeptide(L)'
;MCIRDRSIGLSYLEHRKVSVDMIEKFEIGYSLDKWDSLLQYLIKNQFNTDQILKAGLILENNDKKYDRFRNRLIFPIHNISGKVIAFGARIISDQKNQPKYVNSPETPLYVKSNVLYGLYQSKNNIRKLDNCILVEGYTDVISLFQILSLIHI
;
A
#
# COMPACT_ATOMS: atom_id res chain seq x y z
N MET A 1 9.40 8.41 12.75
CA MET A 1 8.88 7.01 12.70
C MET A 1 9.43 6.28 13.92
N CYS A 2 8.59 5.72 14.77
CA CYS A 2 9.04 5.01 15.98
C CYS A 2 9.60 3.64 15.57
N ILE A 3 10.77 3.26 16.12
CA ILE A 3 11.43 1.96 15.83
C ILE A 3 10.51 0.78 16.15
N ARG A 4 9.70 0.91 17.23
CA ARG A 4 8.74 -0.11 17.68
C ARG A 4 7.63 -0.36 16.66
N ASP A 5 7.12 0.68 15.99
CA ASP A 5 6.02 0.54 15.02
C ASP A 5 6.50 -0.08 13.72
N ARG A 6 7.78 0.16 13.35
CA ARG A 6 8.42 -0.49 12.20
C ARG A 6 8.58 -1.99 12.42
N SER A 7 8.89 -2.43 13.65
CA SER A 7 9.10 -3.84 13.98
C SER A 7 7.82 -4.68 13.83
N ILE A 8 6.65 -4.13 14.17
CA ILE A 8 5.36 -4.84 14.05
C ILE A 8 5.06 -5.19 12.58
N GLY A 9 5.21 -4.20 11.69
CA GLY A 9 5.01 -4.40 10.25
C GLY A 9 5.99 -5.43 9.67
N LEU A 10 7.26 -5.32 10.03
CA LEU A 10 8.31 -6.25 9.59
C LEU A 10 8.06 -7.67 10.09
N SER A 11 7.80 -7.87 11.38
CA SER A 11 7.50 -9.20 11.93
C SER A 11 6.31 -9.87 11.24
N TYR A 12 5.27 -9.09 10.90
CA TYR A 12 4.15 -9.63 10.14
C TYR A 12 4.57 -10.09 8.74
N LEU A 13 5.38 -9.31 8.01
CA LEU A 13 5.87 -9.66 6.67
C LEU A 13 6.84 -10.84 6.70
N GLU A 14 7.72 -10.92 7.70
CA GLU A 14 8.60 -12.05 7.96
C GLU A 14 7.82 -13.34 8.21
N HIS A 15 6.79 -13.29 9.05
CA HIS A 15 5.89 -14.43 9.28
C HIS A 15 5.18 -14.89 8.00
N ARG A 16 4.92 -13.97 7.08
CA ARG A 16 4.40 -14.23 5.74
C ARG A 16 5.47 -14.62 4.73
N LYS A 17 6.73 -14.75 5.13
CA LYS A 17 7.88 -15.09 4.28
C LYS A 17 8.11 -14.11 3.14
N VAL A 18 7.73 -12.85 3.32
CA VAL A 18 8.02 -11.77 2.37
C VAL A 18 9.44 -11.29 2.60
N SER A 19 10.29 -11.38 1.58
CA SER A 19 11.69 -10.95 1.68
C SER A 19 11.83 -9.42 1.72
N VAL A 20 12.97 -8.93 2.21
CA VAL A 20 13.30 -7.50 2.24
C VAL A 20 13.27 -6.91 0.83
N ASP A 21 13.81 -7.63 -0.17
CA ASP A 21 13.80 -7.20 -1.57
C ASP A 21 12.37 -6.96 -2.09
N MET A 22 11.40 -7.78 -1.64
CA MET A 22 9.99 -7.59 -2.01
C MET A 22 9.39 -6.39 -1.29
N ILE A 23 9.76 -6.17 -0.03
CA ILE A 23 9.32 -4.98 0.73
C ILE A 23 9.78 -3.70 0.01
N GLU A 24 11.03 -3.66 -0.42
CA GLU A 24 11.60 -2.53 -1.15
C GLU A 24 11.00 -2.39 -2.55
N LYS A 25 10.92 -3.49 -3.30
CA LYS A 25 10.42 -3.49 -4.68
C LYS A 25 8.96 -3.06 -4.80
N PHE A 26 8.13 -3.44 -3.83
CA PHE A 26 6.73 -3.07 -3.77
C PHE A 26 6.48 -1.84 -2.88
N GLU A 27 7.55 -1.24 -2.34
CA GLU A 27 7.51 -0.06 -1.48
C GLU A 27 6.56 -0.22 -0.28
N ILE A 28 6.51 -1.42 0.31
CA ILE A 28 5.58 -1.75 1.38
C ILE A 28 5.94 -0.93 2.62
N GLY A 29 4.95 -0.24 3.16
CA GLY A 29 5.11 0.61 4.33
C GLY A 29 4.20 0.21 5.48
N TYR A 30 4.28 0.98 6.57
CA TYR A 30 3.38 0.84 7.72
C TYR A 30 2.90 2.21 8.18
N SER A 31 1.59 2.37 8.32
CA SER A 31 0.96 3.57 8.88
C SER A 31 0.87 3.45 10.39
N LEU A 32 1.32 4.50 11.09
CA LEU A 32 1.35 4.55 12.54
C LEU A 32 -0.06 4.45 13.15
N ASP A 33 -0.13 3.93 14.37
CA ASP A 33 -1.36 3.96 15.18
C ASP A 33 -1.54 5.33 15.85
N LYS A 34 -1.68 6.37 15.01
CA LYS A 34 -1.90 7.76 15.42
C LYS A 34 -3.03 8.36 14.60
N TRP A 35 -3.72 9.33 15.20
CA TRP A 35 -4.91 9.91 14.61
C TRP A 35 -4.64 10.71 13.33
N ASP A 36 -3.59 11.54 13.32
CA ASP A 36 -3.30 12.56 12.30
C ASP A 36 -1.80 12.69 11.96
N SER A 37 -1.01 11.65 12.17
CA SER A 37 0.44 11.73 12.02
C SER A 37 0.89 12.01 10.59
N LEU A 38 0.22 11.43 9.60
CA LEU A 38 0.49 11.69 8.19
C LEU A 38 0.04 13.12 7.81
N LEU A 39 -1.13 13.54 8.26
CA LEU A 39 -1.63 14.89 8.03
C LEU A 39 -0.66 15.94 8.57
N GLN A 40 -0.20 15.82 9.81
CA GLN A 40 0.75 16.74 10.42
C GLN A 40 2.10 16.75 9.66
N TYR A 41 2.58 15.57 9.25
CA TYR A 41 3.79 15.47 8.45
C TYR A 41 3.65 16.19 7.10
N LEU A 42 2.54 16.02 6.40
CA LEU A 42 2.31 16.63 5.10
C LEU A 42 2.13 18.16 5.20
N ILE A 43 1.42 18.63 6.23
CA ILE A 43 1.28 20.08 6.50
C ILE A 43 2.66 20.70 6.79
N LYS A 44 3.48 20.05 7.61
CA LYS A 44 4.85 20.50 7.91
C LYS A 44 5.70 20.61 6.64
N ASN A 45 5.45 19.74 5.66
CA ASN A 45 6.11 19.78 4.34
C ASN A 45 5.36 20.64 3.31
N GLN A 46 4.50 21.57 3.76
CA GLN A 46 3.82 22.58 2.95
C GLN A 46 2.82 22.02 1.91
N PHE A 47 2.32 20.78 2.08
CA PHE A 47 1.24 20.27 1.27
C PHE A 47 -0.09 20.91 1.67
N ASN A 48 -0.90 21.25 0.67
CA ASN A 48 -2.22 21.82 0.89
C ASN A 48 -3.20 20.74 1.39
N THR A 49 -3.97 21.04 2.44
CA THR A 49 -4.92 20.11 3.07
C THR A 49 -5.99 19.62 2.10
N ASP A 50 -6.47 20.48 1.19
CA ASP A 50 -7.47 20.09 0.18
C ASP A 50 -6.90 19.09 -0.83
N GLN A 51 -5.63 19.24 -1.17
CA GLN A 51 -4.94 18.26 -2.03
C GLN A 51 -4.77 16.92 -1.31
N ILE A 52 -4.43 16.94 -0.01
CA ILE A 52 -4.31 15.72 0.81
C ILE A 52 -5.65 15.01 0.92
N LEU A 53 -6.74 15.75 1.11
CA LEU A 53 -8.10 15.22 1.15
C LEU A 53 -8.51 14.63 -0.21
N LYS A 54 -8.29 15.35 -1.31
CA LYS A 54 -8.56 14.89 -2.69
C LYS A 54 -7.74 13.65 -3.06
N ALA A 55 -6.54 13.51 -2.53
CA ALA A 55 -5.71 12.31 -2.69
C ALA A 55 -6.24 11.10 -1.88
N GLY A 56 -7.25 11.29 -1.04
CA GLY A 56 -7.84 10.24 -0.21
C GLY A 56 -6.92 9.73 0.91
N LEU A 57 -5.96 10.53 1.34
CA LEU A 57 -5.03 10.20 2.42
C LEU A 57 -5.60 10.49 3.80
N ILE A 58 -6.54 11.42 3.89
CA ILE A 58 -7.24 11.79 5.11
C ILE A 58 -8.75 11.71 4.93
N LEU A 59 -9.45 11.69 6.04
CA LEU A 59 -10.90 11.77 6.15
C LEU A 59 -11.28 13.04 6.91
N GLU A 60 -12.47 13.56 6.63
CA GLU A 60 -13.05 14.70 7.34
C GLU A 60 -14.40 14.30 7.90
N ASN A 61 -14.61 14.56 9.18
CA ASN A 61 -15.88 14.34 9.85
C ASN A 61 -16.07 15.41 10.94
N ASN A 62 -17.18 16.16 10.90
CA ASN A 62 -17.50 17.27 11.83
C ASN A 62 -16.27 18.20 12.02
N ASP A 63 -15.75 18.75 10.94
CA ASP A 63 -14.59 19.65 10.88
C ASP A 63 -13.25 19.07 11.43
N LYS A 64 -13.25 17.79 11.82
CA LYS A 64 -12.04 17.09 12.24
C LYS A 64 -11.46 16.30 11.09
N LYS A 65 -10.17 16.56 10.81
CA LYS A 65 -9.41 15.85 9.77
C LYS A 65 -8.47 14.85 10.42
N TYR A 66 -8.41 13.64 9.87
CA TYR A 66 -7.60 12.55 10.40
C TYR A 66 -7.13 11.60 9.31
N ASP A 67 -6.07 10.85 9.60
CA ASP A 67 -5.47 9.91 8.66
C ASP A 67 -6.44 8.79 8.29
N ARG A 68 -6.58 8.53 6.98
CA ARG A 68 -7.42 7.44 6.48
C ARG A 68 -6.86 6.07 6.85
N PHE A 69 -5.55 5.92 6.79
CA PHE A 69 -4.86 4.68 7.08
C PHE A 69 -4.15 4.79 8.42
N ARG A 70 -4.53 3.98 9.39
CA ARG A 70 -3.93 3.94 10.73
C ARG A 70 -3.71 2.50 11.16
N ASN A 71 -2.57 2.20 11.78
CA ASN A 71 -2.21 0.86 12.27
C ASN A 71 -2.35 -0.22 11.18
N ARG A 72 -1.81 0.05 9.98
CA ARG A 72 -1.97 -0.84 8.83
C ARG A 72 -0.68 -0.97 8.03
N LEU A 73 -0.46 -2.16 7.45
CA LEU A 73 0.46 -2.30 6.33
C LEU A 73 -0.10 -1.55 5.12
N ILE A 74 0.77 -0.85 4.43
CA ILE A 74 0.45 -0.03 3.26
C ILE A 74 1.08 -0.67 2.03
N PHE A 75 0.28 -0.85 1.00
CA PHE A 75 0.66 -1.35 -0.31
C PHE A 75 0.44 -0.24 -1.34
N PRO A 76 1.51 0.45 -1.78
CA PRO A 76 1.39 1.46 -2.82
C PRO A 76 0.91 0.85 -4.13
N ILE A 77 -0.09 1.47 -4.75
CA ILE A 77 -0.65 1.06 -6.02
C ILE A 77 -0.07 1.96 -7.11
N HIS A 78 0.63 1.36 -8.06
CA HIS A 78 1.31 2.07 -9.14
C HIS A 78 0.50 2.04 -10.43
N ASN A 79 0.59 3.12 -11.19
CA ASN A 79 0.18 3.09 -12.60
C ASN A 79 1.26 2.39 -13.45
N ILE A 80 0.98 2.20 -14.73
CA ILE A 80 1.91 1.51 -15.66
C ILE A 80 3.26 2.22 -15.83
N SER A 81 3.34 3.52 -15.52
CA SER A 81 4.57 4.31 -15.56
C SER A 81 5.38 4.24 -14.26
N GLY A 82 4.88 3.58 -13.21
CA GLY A 82 5.55 3.44 -11.93
C GLY A 82 5.29 4.59 -10.94
N LYS A 83 4.32 5.46 -11.21
CA LYS A 83 3.92 6.49 -10.25
C LYS A 83 2.88 5.92 -9.29
N VAL A 84 3.04 6.18 -7.98
CA VAL A 84 2.05 5.83 -6.97
C VAL A 84 0.81 6.69 -7.16
N ILE A 85 -0.35 6.05 -7.32
CA ILE A 85 -1.64 6.69 -7.58
C ILE A 85 -2.69 6.41 -6.49
N ALA A 86 -2.46 5.38 -5.66
CA ALA A 86 -3.35 4.98 -4.59
C ALA A 86 -2.63 4.08 -3.58
N PHE A 87 -3.35 3.69 -2.53
CA PHE A 87 -2.86 2.77 -1.51
C PHE A 87 -3.91 1.72 -1.18
N GLY A 88 -3.47 0.48 -1.06
CA GLY A 88 -4.16 -0.57 -0.32
C GLY A 88 -3.61 -0.63 1.10
N ALA A 89 -4.44 -0.95 2.08
CA ALA A 89 -4.01 -1.05 3.47
C ALA A 89 -4.63 -2.26 4.15
N ARG A 90 -3.82 -3.00 4.90
CA ARG A 90 -4.24 -4.19 5.65
C ARG A 90 -3.99 -4.00 7.14
N ILE A 91 -4.99 -4.29 7.97
CA ILE A 91 -4.81 -4.31 9.42
C ILE A 91 -3.95 -5.53 9.82
N ILE A 92 -3.04 -5.34 10.77
CA ILE A 92 -2.16 -6.41 11.28
C ILE A 92 -2.76 -7.04 12.54
N SER A 93 -3.44 -6.23 13.37
CA SER A 93 -4.06 -6.69 14.62
C SER A 93 -5.46 -7.28 14.38
N ASP A 94 -5.82 -8.31 15.15
CA ASP A 94 -7.17 -8.90 15.15
C ASP A 94 -8.20 -7.98 15.83
N GLN A 95 -8.45 -6.82 15.28
CA GLN A 95 -9.53 -5.94 15.74
C GLN A 95 -10.83 -6.36 15.05
N LYS A 96 -11.69 -7.05 15.78
CA LYS A 96 -12.96 -7.63 15.27
C LYS A 96 -13.93 -6.63 14.63
N ASN A 97 -13.77 -5.33 14.91
CA ASN A 97 -14.69 -4.28 14.45
C ASN A 97 -14.15 -3.41 13.31
N GLN A 98 -13.03 -3.77 12.70
CA GLN A 98 -12.46 -3.01 11.59
C GLN A 98 -12.30 -3.88 10.34
N PRO A 99 -12.52 -3.32 9.14
CA PRO A 99 -12.33 -4.07 7.90
C PRO A 99 -10.86 -4.47 7.75
N LYS A 100 -10.64 -5.73 7.39
CA LYS A 100 -9.31 -6.31 7.21
C LYS A 100 -8.50 -5.55 6.15
N TYR A 101 -9.15 -5.12 5.08
CA TYR A 101 -8.56 -4.32 4.01
C TYR A 101 -9.34 -3.02 3.82
N VAL A 102 -8.60 -1.94 3.57
CA VAL A 102 -9.12 -0.62 3.19
C VAL A 102 -8.29 -0.11 2.02
N ASN A 103 -8.93 0.39 0.98
CA ASN A 103 -8.27 0.98 -0.18
C ASN A 103 -8.50 2.49 -0.22
N SER A 104 -7.65 3.19 -0.98
CA SER A 104 -7.93 4.57 -1.38
C SER A 104 -9.31 4.66 -2.03
N PRO A 105 -10.03 5.78 -1.85
CA PRO A 105 -11.22 6.06 -2.63
C PRO A 105 -10.83 6.27 -4.10
N GLU A 106 -11.80 6.30 -4.97
CA GLU A 106 -11.59 6.76 -6.33
C GLU A 106 -11.17 8.24 -6.33
N THR A 107 -10.22 8.57 -7.16
CA THR A 107 -9.67 9.93 -7.32
C THR A 107 -9.47 10.21 -8.81
N PRO A 108 -9.22 11.45 -9.22
CA PRO A 108 -8.88 11.75 -10.63
C PRO A 108 -7.67 10.95 -11.16
N LEU A 109 -6.80 10.44 -10.28
CA LEU A 109 -5.62 9.65 -10.63
C LEU A 109 -5.84 8.14 -10.49
N TYR A 110 -6.86 7.70 -9.76
CA TYR A 110 -7.11 6.32 -9.42
C TYR A 110 -8.55 5.90 -9.67
N VAL A 111 -8.76 5.17 -10.74
CA VAL A 111 -10.02 4.48 -11.05
C VAL A 111 -9.78 2.99 -10.81
N LYS A 112 -10.39 2.44 -9.78
CA LYS A 112 -10.11 1.10 -9.26
C LYS A 112 -10.25 0.00 -10.31
N SER A 113 -11.23 0.11 -11.20
CA SER A 113 -11.46 -0.86 -12.27
C SER A 113 -10.38 -0.87 -13.35
N ASN A 114 -9.55 0.18 -13.43
CA ASN A 114 -8.55 0.36 -14.48
C ASN A 114 -7.13 0.00 -14.02
N VAL A 115 -6.97 -0.48 -12.80
CA VAL A 115 -5.64 -0.70 -12.21
C VAL A 115 -5.53 -2.11 -11.63
N LEU A 116 -4.47 -2.81 -12.03
CA LEU A 116 -4.06 -4.08 -11.45
C LEU A 116 -2.82 -3.87 -10.57
N TYR A 117 -2.92 -4.30 -9.30
CA TYR A 117 -1.78 -4.27 -8.39
C TYR A 117 -0.65 -5.19 -8.89
N GLY A 118 0.58 -4.71 -8.83
CA GLY A 118 1.76 -5.45 -9.27
C GLY A 118 2.01 -5.42 -10.79
N LEU A 119 1.11 -4.85 -11.59
CA LEU A 119 1.29 -4.78 -13.05
C LEU A 119 2.56 -4.01 -13.43
N TYR A 120 2.85 -2.90 -12.77
CA TYR A 120 4.09 -2.14 -12.99
C TYR A 120 5.33 -3.00 -12.76
N GLN A 121 5.39 -3.73 -11.66
CA GLN A 121 6.52 -4.58 -11.30
C GLN A 121 6.66 -5.78 -12.25
N SER A 122 5.54 -6.31 -12.78
CA SER A 122 5.49 -7.53 -13.57
C SER A 122 5.51 -7.32 -15.09
N LYS A 123 5.25 -6.11 -15.58
CA LYS A 123 5.02 -5.83 -17.02
C LYS A 123 6.12 -6.35 -17.95
N ASN A 124 7.38 -6.26 -17.55
CA ASN A 124 8.50 -6.71 -18.38
C ASN A 124 8.53 -8.25 -18.48
N ASN A 125 8.23 -8.95 -17.38
CA ASN A 125 8.16 -10.41 -17.36
C ASN A 125 6.95 -10.90 -18.16
N ILE A 126 5.80 -10.26 -18.02
CA ILE A 126 4.59 -10.55 -18.81
C ILE A 126 4.89 -10.44 -20.30
N ARG A 127 5.55 -9.35 -20.72
CA ARG A 127 5.94 -9.17 -22.13
C ARG A 127 6.94 -10.20 -22.65
N LYS A 128 7.88 -10.63 -21.79
CA LYS A 128 8.92 -11.59 -22.14
C LYS A 128 8.37 -13.02 -22.23
N LEU A 129 7.44 -13.38 -21.36
CA LEU A 129 6.92 -14.73 -21.19
C LEU A 129 5.59 -14.94 -21.93
N ASP A 130 4.99 -13.86 -22.40
CA ASP A 130 3.67 -13.83 -23.05
C ASP A 130 2.56 -14.50 -22.20
N ASN A 131 2.68 -14.39 -20.88
CA ASN A 131 1.69 -14.92 -19.94
C ASN A 131 1.62 -14.09 -18.65
N CYS A 132 0.51 -14.21 -17.93
CA CYS A 132 0.35 -13.63 -16.61
C CYS A 132 -0.52 -14.52 -15.72
N ILE A 133 -0.34 -14.37 -14.40
CA ILE A 133 -1.18 -15.04 -13.40
C ILE A 133 -1.96 -13.95 -12.66
N LEU A 134 -3.29 -14.07 -12.64
CA LEU A 134 -4.17 -13.20 -11.87
C LEU A 134 -4.50 -13.84 -10.53
N VAL A 135 -4.42 -13.04 -9.46
CA VAL A 135 -4.76 -13.43 -8.09
C VAL A 135 -5.55 -12.32 -7.40
N GLU A 136 -6.22 -12.62 -6.30
CA GLU A 136 -7.16 -11.69 -5.66
C GLU A 136 -6.51 -10.72 -4.67
N GLY A 137 -5.40 -11.11 -4.03
CA GLY A 137 -4.85 -10.37 -2.89
C GLY A 137 -3.47 -9.75 -3.14
N TYR A 138 -3.19 -8.61 -2.48
CA TYR A 138 -1.87 -7.95 -2.52
C TYR A 138 -0.72 -8.89 -2.12
N THR A 139 -0.92 -9.64 -1.04
CA THR A 139 0.08 -10.60 -0.54
C THR A 139 0.31 -11.76 -1.50
N ASP A 140 -0.72 -12.18 -2.23
CA ASP A 140 -0.62 -13.28 -3.18
C ASP A 140 0.20 -12.86 -4.41
N VAL A 141 -0.02 -11.62 -4.90
CA VAL A 141 0.82 -11.02 -5.95
C VAL A 141 2.29 -11.01 -5.52
N ILE A 142 2.59 -10.51 -4.32
CA ILE A 142 3.96 -10.40 -3.81
C ILE A 142 4.61 -11.77 -3.66
N SER A 143 3.88 -12.74 -3.08
CA SER A 143 4.39 -14.10 -2.88
C SER A 143 4.69 -14.80 -4.20
N LEU A 144 3.79 -14.71 -5.17
CA LEU A 144 4.02 -15.27 -6.51
C LEU A 144 5.17 -14.58 -7.23
N PHE A 145 5.23 -13.25 -7.15
CA PHE A 145 6.32 -12.48 -7.74
C PHE A 145 7.68 -12.92 -7.17
N GLN A 146 7.75 -13.10 -5.85
CA GLN A 146 8.96 -13.58 -5.16
C GLN A 146 9.37 -14.97 -5.63
N ILE A 147 8.44 -15.92 -5.71
CA ILE A 147 8.72 -17.30 -6.13
C ILE A 147 9.14 -17.33 -7.61
N LEU A 148 8.40 -16.64 -8.47
CA LEU A 148 8.68 -16.64 -9.91
C LEU A 148 9.97 -15.89 -10.24
N SER A 149 10.37 -14.87 -9.46
CA SER A 149 11.65 -14.19 -9.65
C SER A 149 12.85 -15.06 -9.24
N LEU A 150 12.66 -16.03 -8.34
CA LEU A 150 13.68 -17.00 -7.94
C LEU A 150 13.86 -18.14 -8.96
N ILE A 151 12.88 -18.36 -9.84
CA ILE A 151 12.94 -19.42 -10.86
C ILE A 151 13.65 -18.94 -12.14
N HIS A 152 13.92 -17.65 -12.26
CA HIS A 152 14.57 -17.03 -13.42
C HIS A 152 16.04 -16.61 -13.15
N ILE A 153 16.79 -17.44 -12.48
CA ILE A 153 18.26 -17.33 -12.43
C ILE A 153 18.89 -18.18 -13.53
#